data_abc0813e79a7fbf3f3913ec808f7d192
#
_entry.id   abc0813e79a7fbf3f3913ec808f7d192
#
_cell.length_a   1.000
_cell.length_b   1.000
_cell.length_c   1.000
_cell.angle_alpha   90.00
_cell.angle_beta   90.00
_cell.angle_gamma   90.00
#
_symmetry.space_group_name_H-M   'P 1'
#
loop_
_entity.id
_entity.type
_entity.pdbx_description
1 polymer ?
#
loop_
_entity_poly.entity_id
_entity_poly.type
_entity_poly.pdbx_seq_one_letter_code
_entity_poly.pdbx_strand_id
1 'polypeptide(L)'
;MKILVPIDGSENSLRALRHVVSHHGGSGEAIELHLLNVQAPIASGAVKMFITQTQLNDYYRDEGLAALKEARAIMDGSGLPFHYHIGVGEIAPTIASYAKEKGCQQIAMGTHGRGGLAHAFLGSVATRVIHLTDLPVSLIK
;
A
#
# COMPACT_ATOMS: atom_id res chain seq x y z
N MET A 1 -16.28 -7.90 2.83
CA MET A 1 -14.95 -8.28 2.25
C MET A 1 -13.92 -7.21 2.60
N LYS A 2 -12.76 -7.61 3.03
CA LYS A 2 -11.65 -6.69 3.31
C LYS A 2 -10.62 -6.78 2.18
N ILE A 3 -10.30 -5.65 1.59
CA ILE A 3 -9.34 -5.56 0.49
C ILE A 3 -8.18 -4.68 0.91
N LEU A 4 -6.97 -5.18 0.78
CA LEU A 4 -5.75 -4.41 1.03
C LEU A 4 -5.30 -3.75 -0.27
N VAL A 5 -5.06 -2.44 -0.23
CA VAL A 5 -4.52 -1.69 -1.36
C VAL A 5 -3.23 -1.00 -0.92
N PRO A 6 -2.07 -1.53 -1.33
CA PRO A 6 -0.80 -0.86 -1.08
C PRO A 6 -0.71 0.46 -1.83
N ILE A 7 -0.27 1.50 -1.14
CA ILE A 7 -0.17 2.87 -1.68
C ILE A 7 1.25 3.37 -1.47
N ASP A 8 1.94 3.70 -2.53
CA ASP A 8 3.27 4.28 -2.49
C ASP A 8 3.32 5.74 -2.95
N GLY A 9 2.15 6.33 -3.21
CA GLY A 9 2.02 7.68 -3.70
C GLY A 9 2.16 7.80 -5.22
N SER A 10 2.47 6.71 -5.92
CA SER A 10 2.56 6.71 -7.38
C SER A 10 1.17 6.74 -8.02
N GLU A 11 1.11 7.20 -9.27
CA GLU A 11 -0.13 7.19 -10.05
C GLU A 11 -0.66 5.76 -10.25
N ASN A 12 0.24 4.78 -10.37
CA ASN A 12 -0.17 3.37 -10.51
C ASN A 12 -0.91 2.87 -9.28
N SER A 13 -0.44 3.21 -8.08
CA SER A 13 -1.13 2.81 -6.85
C SER A 13 -2.48 3.51 -6.71
N LEU A 14 -2.57 4.77 -7.10
CA LEU A 14 -3.83 5.52 -7.06
C LEU A 14 -4.82 4.99 -8.09
N ARG A 15 -4.34 4.60 -9.26
CA ARG A 15 -5.19 3.98 -10.30
C ARG A 15 -5.78 2.66 -9.80
N ALA A 16 -4.98 1.85 -9.12
CA ALA A 16 -5.45 0.61 -8.51
C ALA A 16 -6.56 0.90 -7.50
N LEU A 17 -6.37 1.91 -6.65
CA LEU A 17 -7.38 2.30 -5.67
C LEU A 17 -8.68 2.78 -6.35
N ARG A 18 -8.58 3.64 -7.34
CA ARG A 18 -9.75 4.13 -8.09
C ARG A 18 -10.51 2.98 -8.74
N HIS A 19 -9.79 1.99 -9.27
CA HIS A 19 -10.41 0.81 -9.87
C HIS A 19 -11.21 0.03 -8.84
N VAL A 20 -10.64 -0.22 -7.67
CA VAL A 20 -11.34 -0.94 -6.59
C VAL A 20 -12.59 -0.18 -6.15
N VAL A 21 -12.46 1.13 -5.94
CA VAL A 21 -13.59 1.98 -5.54
C VAL A 21 -14.71 1.95 -6.58
N SER A 22 -14.37 2.11 -7.86
CA SER A 22 -15.38 2.13 -8.93
C SER A 22 -16.03 0.77 -9.14
N HIS A 23 -15.28 -0.31 -8.99
CA HIS A 23 -15.78 -1.67 -9.21
C HIS A 23 -16.71 -2.12 -8.09
N HIS A 24 -16.40 -1.75 -6.85
CA HIS A 24 -17.16 -2.21 -5.69
C HIS A 24 -18.14 -1.17 -5.14
N GLY A 25 -17.96 0.09 -5.45
CA GLY A 25 -18.72 1.18 -4.88
C GLY A 25 -20.24 1.16 -5.14
N GLY A 26 -20.67 0.43 -6.16
CA GLY A 26 -22.09 0.30 -6.51
C GLY A 26 -22.62 -1.12 -6.44
N SER A 27 -21.83 -2.06 -5.95
CA SER A 27 -22.19 -3.48 -6.01
C SER A 27 -23.17 -3.95 -4.94
N GLY A 28 -23.44 -3.13 -3.91
CA GLY A 28 -24.24 -3.53 -2.77
C GLY A 28 -23.52 -4.48 -1.81
N GLU A 29 -22.30 -4.88 -2.13
CA GLU A 29 -21.47 -5.73 -1.30
C GLU A 29 -20.79 -4.92 -0.20
N ALA A 30 -20.77 -5.46 1.04
CA ALA A 30 -20.09 -4.79 2.14
C ALA A 30 -18.58 -4.92 1.99
N ILE A 31 -17.90 -3.81 1.70
CA ILE A 31 -16.47 -3.76 1.47
C ILE A 31 -15.81 -2.78 2.43
N GLU A 32 -14.71 -3.21 3.01
CA GLU A 32 -13.83 -2.40 3.84
C GLU A 32 -12.44 -2.38 3.21
N LEU A 33 -11.91 -1.20 2.97
CA LEU A 33 -10.59 -1.06 2.37
C LEU A 33 -9.53 -0.78 3.42
N HIS A 34 -8.36 -1.38 3.24
CA HIS A 34 -7.18 -1.11 4.04
C HIS A 34 -6.11 -0.52 3.12
N LEU A 35 -5.74 0.72 3.37
CA LEU A 35 -4.66 1.37 2.64
C LEU A 35 -3.38 1.18 3.44
N LEU A 36 -2.33 0.69 2.78
CA LEU A 36 -1.05 0.46 3.45
C LEU A 36 0.07 1.15 2.70
N ASN A 37 0.77 2.04 3.38
CA ASN A 37 2.05 2.55 2.91
C ASN A 37 3.17 1.87 3.68
N VAL A 38 4.15 1.34 2.99
CA VAL A 38 5.32 0.72 3.60
C VAL A 38 6.55 1.56 3.29
N GLN A 39 7.22 1.98 4.34
CA GLN A 39 8.49 2.72 4.26
C GLN A 39 9.64 1.73 4.42
N ALA A 40 10.60 1.76 3.49
CA ALA A 40 11.83 1.01 3.65
C ALA A 40 12.64 1.60 4.81
N PRO A 41 13.19 0.78 5.71
CA PRO A 41 13.95 1.33 6.84
C PRO A 41 15.22 2.03 6.36
N ILE A 42 15.62 3.09 7.07
CA ILE A 42 16.88 3.76 6.82
C ILE A 42 17.99 2.82 7.31
N ALA A 43 18.76 2.30 6.36
CA ALA A 43 19.75 1.26 6.64
C ALA A 43 21.10 1.80 7.10
N SER A 44 21.38 3.10 6.87
CA SER A 44 22.70 3.67 7.22
C SER A 44 22.89 3.78 8.71
N GLY A 45 23.89 3.09 9.26
CA GLY A 45 24.28 3.22 10.65
C GLY A 45 24.76 4.63 11.00
N ALA A 46 25.39 5.32 10.04
CA ALA A 46 25.82 6.71 10.23
C ALA A 46 24.65 7.65 10.46
N VAL A 47 23.56 7.48 9.71
CA VAL A 47 22.34 8.28 9.91
C VAL A 47 21.73 8.00 11.28
N LYS A 48 21.69 6.74 11.71
CA LYS A 48 21.15 6.35 13.01
C LYS A 48 21.93 6.93 14.20
N MET A 49 23.20 7.26 14.00
CA MET A 49 24.02 7.88 15.04
C MET A 49 23.63 9.34 15.33
N PHE A 50 23.02 10.02 14.38
CA PHE A 50 22.67 11.44 14.45
C PHE A 50 21.18 11.71 14.62
N ILE A 51 20.34 10.67 14.53
CA ILE A 51 18.89 10.80 14.59
C ILE A 51 18.36 9.96 15.75
N THR A 52 17.50 10.55 16.59
CA THR A 52 16.83 9.80 17.66
C THR A 52 15.75 8.90 17.06
N GLN A 53 15.33 7.88 17.81
CA GLN A 53 14.25 7.00 17.39
C GLN A 53 12.94 7.79 17.19
N THR A 54 12.68 8.78 18.04
CA THR A 54 11.51 9.66 17.91
C THR A 54 11.55 10.44 16.59
N GLN A 55 12.70 11.02 16.25
CA GLN A 55 12.86 11.74 14.98
C GLN A 55 12.68 10.82 13.78
N LEU A 56 13.19 9.60 13.87
CA LEU A 56 13.04 8.61 12.80
C LEU A 56 11.59 8.19 12.62
N ASN A 57 10.87 7.94 13.73
CA ASN A 57 9.46 7.60 13.69
C ASN A 57 8.62 8.74 13.10
N ASP A 58 8.94 9.98 13.45
CA ASP A 58 8.27 11.17 12.88
C ASP A 58 8.51 11.27 11.38
N TYR A 59 9.72 10.98 10.94
CA TYR A 59 10.08 10.96 9.52
C TYR A 59 9.23 9.94 8.74
N TYR A 60 9.16 8.69 9.24
CA TYR A 60 8.35 7.66 8.58
C TYR A 60 6.88 8.02 8.54
N ARG A 61 6.37 8.58 9.63
CA ARG A 61 4.97 9.01 9.68
C ARG A 61 4.69 10.12 8.66
N ASP A 62 5.53 11.14 8.60
CA ASP A 62 5.35 12.27 7.69
C ASP A 62 5.45 11.83 6.23
N GLU A 63 6.41 10.98 5.89
CA GLU A 63 6.56 10.43 4.55
C GLU A 63 5.36 9.53 4.18
N GLY A 64 4.93 8.71 5.12
CA GLY A 64 3.77 7.83 4.92
C GLY A 64 2.48 8.61 4.73
N LEU A 65 2.24 9.62 5.54
CA LEU A 65 1.04 10.47 5.41
C LEU A 65 1.06 11.24 4.08
N ALA A 66 2.22 11.71 3.64
CA ALA A 66 2.35 12.36 2.34
C ALA A 66 2.03 11.40 1.20
N ALA A 67 2.53 10.16 1.25
CA ALA A 67 2.25 9.15 0.25
C ALA A 67 0.76 8.76 0.22
N LEU A 68 0.10 8.76 1.37
CA LEU A 68 -1.31 8.38 1.51
C LEU A 68 -2.30 9.52 1.26
N LYS A 69 -1.83 10.75 1.13
CA LYS A 69 -2.70 11.95 1.10
C LYS A 69 -3.79 11.87 0.04
N GLU A 70 -3.42 11.61 -1.21
CA GLU A 70 -4.38 11.54 -2.32
C GLU A 70 -5.28 10.32 -2.20
N ALA A 71 -4.74 9.20 -1.76
CA ALA A 71 -5.52 7.98 -1.55
C ALA A 71 -6.60 8.19 -0.48
N ARG A 72 -6.25 8.86 0.61
CA ARG A 72 -7.22 9.19 1.66
C ARG A 72 -8.32 10.11 1.15
N ALA A 73 -7.95 11.09 0.31
CA ALA A 73 -8.94 11.99 -0.31
C ALA A 73 -9.91 11.22 -1.21
N ILE A 74 -9.41 10.26 -1.99
CA ILE A 74 -10.25 9.39 -2.82
C ILE A 74 -11.24 8.61 -1.94
N MET A 75 -10.75 8.04 -0.85
CA MET A 75 -11.60 7.27 0.04
C MET A 75 -12.65 8.12 0.76
N ASP A 76 -12.27 9.31 1.21
CA ASP A 76 -13.21 10.24 1.84
C ASP A 76 -14.36 10.60 0.89
N GLY A 77 -14.06 10.77 -0.39
CA GLY A 77 -15.06 11.04 -1.40
C GLY A 77 -15.90 9.83 -1.82
N SER A 78 -15.45 8.63 -1.52
CA SER A 78 -16.13 7.40 -1.94
C SER A 78 -17.31 6.98 -1.07
N GLY A 79 -17.30 7.40 0.19
CA GLY A 79 -18.28 6.96 1.18
C GLY A 79 -18.07 5.53 1.68
N LEU A 80 -17.02 4.84 1.22
CA LEU A 80 -16.71 3.48 1.68
C LEU A 80 -15.91 3.51 2.99
N PRO A 81 -16.13 2.53 3.88
CA PRO A 81 -15.32 2.44 5.10
C PRO A 81 -13.89 2.05 4.76
N PHE A 82 -12.93 2.68 5.41
CA PHE A 82 -11.53 2.38 5.20
C PHE A 82 -10.69 2.65 6.43
N HIS A 83 -9.54 1.98 6.48
CA HIS A 83 -8.48 2.23 7.44
C HIS A 83 -7.19 2.49 6.68
N TYR A 84 -6.26 3.19 7.28
CA TYR A 84 -4.93 3.35 6.70
C TYR A 84 -3.86 3.05 7.75
N HIS A 85 -2.73 2.56 7.29
CA HIS A 85 -1.60 2.22 8.14
C HIS A 85 -0.28 2.53 7.43
N ILE A 86 0.70 2.92 8.23
CA ILE A 86 2.06 3.15 7.76
C ILE A 86 2.94 2.10 8.42
N GLY A 87 3.54 1.23 7.60
CA GLY A 87 4.46 0.22 8.07
C GLY A 87 5.90 0.56 7.72
N VAL A 88 6.84 -0.01 8.46
CA VAL A 88 8.27 0.12 8.18
C VAL A 88 8.86 -1.27 8.07
N GLY A 89 9.55 -1.56 6.98
CA GLY A 89 10.15 -2.87 6.74
C GLY A 89 10.37 -3.11 5.25
N GLU A 90 10.70 -4.35 4.91
CA GLU A 90 10.74 -4.76 3.52
C GLU A 90 9.34 -4.68 2.93
N ILE A 91 9.21 -4.09 1.76
CA ILE A 91 7.90 -3.70 1.21
C ILE A 91 6.99 -4.92 0.99
N ALA A 92 7.41 -5.87 0.17
CA ALA A 92 6.56 -7.00 -0.18
C ALA A 92 6.22 -7.92 1.01
N PRO A 93 7.19 -8.31 1.86
CA PRO A 93 6.87 -9.10 3.06
C PRO A 93 5.94 -8.37 4.02
N THR A 94 6.09 -7.06 4.18
CA THR A 94 5.22 -6.26 5.05
C THR A 94 3.79 -6.21 4.51
N ILE A 95 3.62 -6.08 3.20
CA ILE A 95 2.29 -6.12 2.56
C ILE A 95 1.63 -7.47 2.84
N ALA A 96 2.33 -8.57 2.58
CA ALA A 96 1.77 -9.91 2.77
C ALA A 96 1.41 -10.18 4.23
N SER A 97 2.28 -9.80 5.17
CA SER A 97 2.04 -9.98 6.60
C SER A 97 0.85 -9.16 7.09
N TYR A 98 0.77 -7.90 6.66
CA TYR A 98 -0.34 -7.01 7.04
C TYR A 98 -1.68 -7.56 6.55
N ALA A 99 -1.73 -8.03 5.31
CA ALA A 99 -2.95 -8.61 4.75
C ALA A 99 -3.44 -9.80 5.60
N LYS A 100 -2.52 -10.66 6.01
CA LYS A 100 -2.82 -11.81 6.85
C LYS A 100 -3.26 -11.39 8.25
N GLU A 101 -2.55 -10.50 8.90
CA GLU A 101 -2.86 -10.03 10.26
C GLU A 101 -4.22 -9.34 10.34
N LYS A 102 -4.58 -8.57 9.34
CA LYS A 102 -5.85 -7.84 9.32
C LYS A 102 -7.01 -8.65 8.77
N GLY A 103 -6.76 -9.89 8.36
CA GLY A 103 -7.81 -10.74 7.81
C GLY A 103 -8.33 -10.25 6.46
N CYS A 104 -7.48 -9.62 5.67
CA CYS A 104 -7.85 -9.22 4.31
C CYS A 104 -8.05 -10.47 3.45
N GLN A 105 -9.01 -10.40 2.54
CA GLN A 105 -9.39 -11.53 1.68
C GLN A 105 -8.82 -11.38 0.29
N GLN A 106 -8.31 -10.20 -0.04
CA GLN A 106 -7.77 -9.90 -1.36
C GLN A 106 -6.78 -8.75 -1.26
N ILE A 107 -5.80 -8.74 -2.15
CA ILE A 107 -4.88 -7.62 -2.33
C ILE A 107 -5.12 -7.06 -3.73
N ALA A 108 -5.29 -5.76 -3.86
CA ALA A 108 -5.39 -5.09 -5.15
C ALA A 108 -4.26 -4.07 -5.26
N MET A 109 -3.45 -4.15 -6.30
CA MET A 109 -2.28 -3.29 -6.41
C MET A 109 -1.97 -2.95 -7.86
N GLY A 110 -1.25 -1.86 -8.05
CA GLY A 110 -0.73 -1.49 -9.36
C GLY A 110 0.35 -2.49 -9.81
N THR A 111 0.51 -2.62 -11.12
CA THR A 111 1.52 -3.51 -11.69
C THR A 111 2.93 -2.96 -11.51
N HIS A 112 3.08 -1.64 -11.32
CA HIS A 112 4.36 -0.96 -11.15
C HIS A 112 4.23 0.09 -10.05
N GLY A 113 5.28 0.25 -9.25
CA GLY A 113 5.34 1.27 -8.22
C GLY A 113 6.30 2.39 -8.61
N ARG A 114 6.73 3.15 -7.61
CA ARG A 114 7.76 4.18 -7.76
C ARG A 114 9.06 3.57 -8.27
N GLY A 115 9.68 4.21 -9.26
CA GLY A 115 10.93 3.75 -9.83
C GLY A 115 10.82 2.46 -10.64
N GLY A 116 9.61 2.02 -10.94
CA GLY A 116 9.40 0.86 -11.79
C GLY A 116 9.95 1.06 -13.19
N LEU A 117 10.51 -0.01 -13.76
CA LEU A 117 11.01 0.03 -15.14
C LEU A 117 9.82 -0.01 -16.09
N ALA A 118 9.76 0.97 -17.00
CA ALA A 118 8.64 1.10 -17.95
C ALA A 118 8.48 -0.11 -18.87
N HIS A 119 9.52 -0.93 -19.02
CA HIS A 119 9.53 -2.09 -19.92
C HIS A 119 9.24 -3.41 -19.21
N ALA A 120 9.13 -3.44 -17.88
CA ALA A 120 8.81 -4.65 -17.15
C ALA A 120 7.30 -4.94 -17.21
N PHE A 121 6.91 -6.20 -17.35
CA PHE A 121 5.49 -6.59 -17.29
C PHE A 121 4.91 -6.38 -15.90
N LEU A 122 5.71 -6.67 -14.87
CA LEU A 122 5.33 -6.47 -13.48
C LEU A 122 6.49 -5.81 -12.73
N GLY A 123 6.15 -4.92 -11.80
CA GLY A 123 7.13 -4.37 -10.89
C GLY A 123 7.64 -5.41 -9.90
N SER A 124 8.79 -5.13 -9.28
CA SER A 124 9.42 -6.03 -8.33
C SER A 124 8.56 -6.31 -7.10
N VAL A 125 7.86 -5.30 -6.59
CA VAL A 125 6.99 -5.45 -5.42
C VAL A 125 5.81 -6.37 -5.76
N ALA A 126 5.12 -6.12 -6.88
CA ALA A 126 3.98 -6.94 -7.31
C ALA A 126 4.39 -8.41 -7.48
N THR A 127 5.52 -8.65 -8.13
CA THR A 127 6.05 -10.00 -8.33
C THR A 127 6.30 -10.70 -6.99
N ARG A 128 6.95 -10.02 -6.05
CA ARG A 128 7.24 -10.63 -4.75
C ARG A 128 5.99 -10.86 -3.90
N VAL A 129 5.04 -9.93 -3.93
CA VAL A 129 3.78 -10.09 -3.18
C VAL A 129 3.04 -11.35 -3.65
N ILE A 130 2.95 -11.57 -4.96
CA ILE A 130 2.29 -12.76 -5.51
C ILE A 130 2.93 -14.04 -4.98
N HIS A 131 4.24 -14.09 -4.84
CA HIS A 131 4.94 -15.26 -4.32
C HIS A 131 4.81 -15.43 -2.81
N LEU A 132 4.58 -14.36 -2.07
CA LEU A 132 4.56 -14.39 -0.60
C LEU A 132 3.17 -14.57 0.01
N THR A 133 2.12 -14.34 -0.75
CA THR A 133 0.74 -14.41 -0.24
C THR A 133 -0.03 -15.57 -0.86
N ASP A 134 -0.95 -16.15 -0.09
CA ASP A 134 -1.91 -17.13 -0.60
C ASP A 134 -3.23 -16.46 -1.03
N LEU A 135 -3.34 -15.15 -0.83
CA LEU A 135 -4.55 -14.41 -1.18
C LEU A 135 -4.61 -14.14 -2.68
N PRO A 136 -5.82 -14.01 -3.24
CA PRO A 136 -5.97 -13.46 -4.58
C PRO A 136 -5.36 -12.08 -4.68
N VAL A 137 -4.64 -11.81 -5.76
CA VAL A 137 -4.03 -10.52 -6.03
C VAL A 137 -4.58 -9.99 -7.35
N SER A 138 -5.27 -8.86 -7.30
CA SER A 138 -5.72 -8.15 -8.49
C SER A 138 -4.65 -7.16 -8.90
N LEU A 139 -4.20 -7.26 -10.14
CA LEU A 139 -3.17 -6.37 -10.70
C LEU A 139 -3.81 -5.40 -11.66
N ILE A 140 -3.67 -4.11 -11.38
CA ILE A 140 -4.27 -3.03 -12.18
C ILE A 140 -3.16 -2.28 -12.91
N LYS A 141 -3.28 -2.20 -14.21
CA LYS A 141 -2.34 -1.44 -15.04
C LYS A 141 -2.49 0.06 -14.86
#